data_5dec2ea3ca53a3bf50eab144bf44554d
#
_entry.id   5dec2ea3ca53a3bf50eab144bf44554d
#
_cell.length_a   1.000
_cell.length_b   1.000
_cell.length_c   1.000
_cell.angle_alpha   90.00
_cell.angle_beta   90.00
_cell.angle_gamma   90.00
#
_symmetry.space_group_name_H-M   'P 1'
#
loop_
_entity.id
_entity.type
_entity.pdbx_description
1 polymer ?
#
loop_
_entity_poly.entity_id
_entity_poly.type
_entity_poly.pdbx_seq_one_letter_code
_entity_poly.pdbx_strand_id
1 'polypeptide(L)'
;MTDETKGLVLAGVGGQGVILAGMIVADAMVRAGHDVKQSEVHGMAQRGGSVFSHIRWGPEVDSPLVPRASAEVLAAFEWAEAIRWVDYVREGGAVVVDLHTIVPPGACDDRRSWSTAYPSIDPDLFLERELKPRLIDARATAAELGNIRAANSVILGTVAAFCGIDDAHWEAAIESLVPRGTEEINLAAFRAGREVADARVPAATPSPEGFAGPHLIDINHEWCKDCDICSRVCPEYCLAIDDNGKLGIVDSDACTGCRLCELLCPDFAISIRPPMAEAVTTNG
;
A
#
# COMPACT_ATOMS: atom_id res chain seq x y z
N MET A 1 -18.02 -15.38 -22.74
CA MET A 1 -17.67 -13.99 -22.36
C MET A 1 -18.96 -13.35 -21.90
N THR A 2 -19.03 -12.90 -20.64
CA THR A 2 -20.22 -12.17 -20.16
C THR A 2 -20.28 -10.82 -20.89
N ASP A 3 -21.44 -10.48 -21.41
CA ASP A 3 -21.71 -9.27 -22.20
C ASP A 3 -21.75 -8.00 -21.33
N GLU A 4 -21.21 -8.06 -20.13
CA GLU A 4 -21.33 -7.04 -19.09
C GLU A 4 -20.00 -6.32 -18.84
N THR A 5 -20.09 -4.99 -18.78
CA THR A 5 -18.97 -4.14 -18.39
C THR A 5 -18.66 -4.30 -16.91
N LYS A 6 -17.42 -4.65 -16.59
CA LYS A 6 -16.92 -4.83 -15.23
C LYS A 6 -16.14 -3.61 -14.75
N GLY A 7 -15.94 -3.51 -13.45
CA GLY A 7 -15.21 -2.41 -12.84
C GLY A 7 -14.29 -2.86 -11.72
N LEU A 8 -13.18 -2.14 -11.58
CA LEU A 8 -12.21 -2.29 -10.50
C LEU A 8 -11.84 -0.91 -9.96
N VAL A 9 -11.68 -0.82 -8.65
CA VAL A 9 -11.16 0.37 -7.98
C VAL A 9 -9.83 0.02 -7.34
N LEU A 10 -8.79 0.78 -7.66
CA LEU A 10 -7.53 0.78 -6.92
C LEU A 10 -7.53 1.97 -5.98
N ALA A 11 -7.17 1.76 -4.73
CA ALA A 11 -7.11 2.82 -3.73
C ALA A 11 -5.85 2.69 -2.87
N GLY A 12 -5.23 3.82 -2.56
CA GLY A 12 -4.02 3.85 -1.76
C GLY A 12 -3.59 5.26 -1.44
N VAL A 13 -2.35 5.39 -1.01
CA VAL A 13 -1.75 6.66 -0.61
C VAL A 13 -0.66 7.05 -1.59
N GLY A 14 -0.50 8.35 -1.81
CA GLY A 14 0.55 8.88 -2.70
C GLY A 14 1.94 8.34 -2.35
N GLY A 15 2.64 7.81 -3.36
CA GLY A 15 3.93 7.12 -3.22
C GLY A 15 3.86 5.60 -3.22
N GLN A 16 2.67 4.98 -3.13
CA GLN A 16 2.50 3.52 -3.16
C GLN A 16 2.48 2.91 -4.57
N GLY A 17 2.58 3.72 -5.63
CA GLY A 17 2.61 3.20 -7.01
C GLY A 17 1.24 2.74 -7.54
N VAL A 18 0.14 3.26 -7.01
CA VAL A 18 -1.24 2.96 -7.43
C VAL A 18 -1.43 3.23 -8.93
N ILE A 19 -0.82 4.30 -9.45
CA ILE A 19 -0.89 4.67 -10.86
C ILE A 19 -0.29 3.58 -11.75
N LEU A 20 0.93 3.13 -11.45
CA LEU A 20 1.58 2.06 -12.21
C LEU A 20 0.76 0.76 -12.16
N ALA A 21 0.22 0.43 -10.99
CA ALA A 21 -0.66 -0.73 -10.85
C ALA A 21 -1.91 -0.60 -11.74
N GLY A 22 -2.51 0.60 -11.79
CA GLY A 22 -3.63 0.90 -12.69
C GLY A 22 -3.29 0.71 -14.16
N MET A 23 -2.12 1.19 -14.58
CA MET A 23 -1.63 1.01 -15.96
C MET A 23 -1.44 -0.48 -16.30
N ILE A 24 -0.89 -1.28 -15.37
CA ILE A 24 -0.72 -2.72 -15.57
C ILE A 24 -2.08 -3.42 -15.71
N VAL A 25 -3.06 -3.09 -14.84
CA VAL A 25 -4.42 -3.63 -14.94
C VAL A 25 -5.03 -3.30 -16.30
N ALA A 26 -4.98 -2.03 -16.70
CA ALA A 26 -5.57 -1.58 -17.98
C ALA A 26 -4.91 -2.28 -19.18
N ASP A 27 -3.58 -2.38 -19.20
CA ASP A 27 -2.85 -3.04 -20.29
C ASP A 27 -3.16 -4.57 -20.33
N ALA A 28 -3.26 -5.23 -19.19
CA ALA A 28 -3.64 -6.64 -19.13
C ALA A 28 -5.05 -6.88 -19.71
N MET A 29 -6.02 -5.99 -19.40
CA MET A 29 -7.36 -6.09 -19.94
C MET A 29 -7.42 -5.81 -21.45
N VAL A 30 -6.63 -4.83 -21.94
CA VAL A 30 -6.50 -4.57 -23.38
C VAL A 30 -5.91 -5.77 -24.10
N ARG A 31 -4.86 -6.39 -23.56
CA ARG A 31 -4.25 -7.62 -24.11
C ARG A 31 -5.22 -8.79 -24.15
N ALA A 32 -6.15 -8.86 -23.20
CA ALA A 32 -7.24 -9.85 -23.19
C ALA A 32 -8.38 -9.53 -24.19
N GLY A 33 -8.27 -8.44 -24.95
CA GLY A 33 -9.22 -8.07 -26.01
C GLY A 33 -10.43 -7.26 -25.55
N HIS A 34 -10.38 -6.64 -24.37
CA HIS A 34 -11.45 -5.77 -23.88
C HIS A 34 -11.26 -4.32 -24.34
N ASP A 35 -12.37 -3.60 -24.49
CA ASP A 35 -12.36 -2.13 -24.43
C ASP A 35 -12.16 -1.70 -22.98
N VAL A 36 -11.24 -0.76 -22.73
CA VAL A 36 -10.83 -0.35 -21.38
C VAL A 36 -10.86 1.16 -21.26
N LYS A 37 -11.43 1.64 -20.18
CA LYS A 37 -11.34 3.04 -19.78
C LYS A 37 -10.81 3.14 -18.36
N GLN A 38 -9.87 4.05 -18.16
CA GLN A 38 -9.25 4.32 -16.87
C GLN A 38 -9.37 5.81 -16.53
N SER A 39 -9.57 6.10 -15.25
CA SER A 39 -9.52 7.45 -14.69
C SER A 39 -8.77 7.41 -13.37
N GLU A 40 -7.85 8.33 -13.19
CA GLU A 40 -7.02 8.46 -12.00
C GLU A 40 -7.31 9.77 -11.30
N VAL A 41 -7.38 9.73 -9.99
CA VAL A 41 -7.48 10.92 -9.15
C VAL A 41 -6.37 10.88 -8.10
N HIS A 42 -5.55 11.90 -8.12
CA HIS A 42 -4.53 12.14 -7.12
C HIS A 42 -4.71 13.55 -6.56
N GLY A 43 -4.55 13.67 -5.23
CA GLY A 43 -4.65 14.97 -4.56
C GLY A 43 -3.42 15.84 -4.80
N MET A 44 -3.50 17.11 -4.38
CA MET A 44 -2.36 18.04 -4.40
C MET A 44 -1.19 17.56 -3.53
N ALA A 45 -1.48 16.74 -2.50
CA ALA A 45 -0.47 16.06 -1.71
C ALA A 45 0.07 14.87 -2.50
N GLN A 46 1.24 15.00 -3.11
CA GLN A 46 1.90 13.92 -3.87
C GLN A 46 2.37 12.75 -2.97
N ARG A 47 2.38 12.94 -1.64
CA ARG A 47 2.70 11.92 -0.64
C ARG A 47 1.72 11.99 0.52
N GLY A 48 1.30 10.84 1.02
CA GLY A 48 0.38 10.74 2.15
C GLY A 48 -1.06 11.13 1.86
N GLY A 49 -1.38 11.63 0.66
CA GLY A 49 -2.76 11.91 0.23
C GLY A 49 -3.39 10.68 -0.44
N SER A 50 -4.72 10.54 -0.30
CA SER A 50 -5.47 9.48 -0.97
C SER A 50 -5.31 9.57 -2.49
N VAL A 51 -5.03 8.43 -3.12
CA VAL A 51 -4.94 8.25 -4.57
C VAL A 51 -5.82 7.08 -4.95
N PHE A 52 -6.65 7.25 -5.97
CA PHE A 52 -7.47 6.16 -6.45
C PHE A 52 -7.56 6.15 -7.97
N SER A 53 -7.81 4.97 -8.53
CA SER A 53 -8.02 4.76 -9.95
C SER A 53 -9.27 3.92 -10.17
N HIS A 54 -10.12 4.36 -11.08
CA HIS A 54 -11.24 3.61 -11.59
C HIS A 54 -10.84 2.98 -12.92
N ILE A 55 -11.09 1.70 -13.08
CA ILE A 55 -10.82 0.96 -14.31
C ILE A 55 -12.07 0.18 -14.67
N ARG A 56 -12.54 0.33 -15.90
CA ARG A 56 -13.66 -0.46 -16.43
C ARG A 56 -13.25 -1.14 -17.71
N TRP A 57 -13.73 -2.36 -17.88
CA TRP A 57 -13.46 -3.17 -19.06
C TRP A 57 -14.67 -4.00 -19.47
N GLY A 58 -14.77 -4.30 -20.75
CA GLY A 58 -15.86 -5.07 -21.33
C GLY A 58 -15.82 -5.05 -22.85
N PRO A 59 -16.90 -5.48 -23.52
CA PRO A 59 -16.99 -5.39 -24.98
C PRO A 59 -17.02 -3.94 -25.50
N GLU A 60 -17.68 -3.05 -24.76
CA GLU A 60 -17.77 -1.61 -25.01
C GLU A 60 -17.91 -0.84 -23.70
N VAL A 61 -17.12 0.19 -23.50
CA VAL A 61 -17.07 0.97 -22.25
C VAL A 61 -17.15 2.46 -22.55
N ASP A 62 -18.24 3.11 -22.16
CA ASP A 62 -18.45 4.54 -22.41
C ASP A 62 -17.77 5.45 -21.38
N SER A 63 -17.62 4.99 -20.14
CA SER A 63 -17.10 5.81 -19.05
C SER A 63 -16.12 5.02 -18.18
N PRO A 64 -15.01 5.64 -17.73
CA PRO A 64 -14.10 5.01 -16.79
C PRO A 64 -14.65 4.91 -15.36
N LEU A 65 -15.67 5.71 -15.02
CA LEU A 65 -16.15 5.81 -13.66
C LEU A 65 -16.92 4.56 -13.25
N VAL A 66 -16.45 3.89 -12.22
CA VAL A 66 -17.13 2.76 -11.59
C VAL A 66 -18.24 3.31 -10.70
N PRO A 67 -19.50 2.94 -10.91
CA PRO A 67 -20.58 3.33 -10.01
C PRO A 67 -20.41 2.71 -8.61
N ARG A 68 -21.03 3.32 -7.59
CA ARG A 68 -21.09 2.68 -6.27
C ARG A 68 -21.78 1.33 -6.36
N ALA A 69 -21.34 0.38 -5.52
CA ALA A 69 -21.85 -0.98 -5.43
C ALA A 69 -21.81 -1.76 -6.78
N SER A 70 -20.83 -1.46 -7.65
CA SER A 70 -20.69 -2.13 -8.95
C SER A 70 -19.28 -2.66 -9.25
N ALA A 71 -18.29 -2.37 -8.43
CA ALA A 71 -16.94 -2.88 -8.61
C ALA A 71 -16.88 -4.39 -8.37
N GLU A 72 -16.28 -5.14 -9.28
CA GLU A 72 -15.94 -6.56 -9.08
C GLU A 72 -14.90 -6.71 -8.00
N VAL A 73 -13.92 -5.78 -7.99
CA VAL A 73 -12.75 -5.81 -7.10
C VAL A 73 -12.44 -4.40 -6.61
N LEU A 74 -12.19 -4.29 -5.31
CA LEU A 74 -11.43 -3.20 -4.71
C LEU A 74 -10.05 -3.72 -4.36
N ALA A 75 -8.99 -3.09 -4.87
CA ALA A 75 -7.63 -3.34 -4.45
C ALA A 75 -7.11 -2.13 -3.67
N ALA A 76 -6.95 -2.29 -2.37
CA ALA A 76 -6.49 -1.26 -1.48
C ALA A 76 -5.04 -1.53 -1.04
N PHE A 77 -4.17 -0.58 -1.28
CA PHE A 77 -2.75 -0.62 -0.94
C PHE A 77 -2.51 -0.18 0.52
N GLU A 78 -3.60 0.11 1.24
CA GLU A 78 -3.58 0.61 2.60
C GLU A 78 -4.95 0.38 3.25
N TRP A 79 -4.97 0.04 4.56
CA TRP A 79 -6.18 -0.39 5.26
C TRP A 79 -7.27 0.68 5.33
N ALA A 80 -6.94 1.92 5.69
CA ALA A 80 -7.95 2.99 5.80
C ALA A 80 -8.55 3.34 4.44
N GLU A 81 -7.78 3.19 3.36
CA GLU A 81 -8.30 3.37 2.00
C GLU A 81 -9.26 2.23 1.61
N ALA A 82 -9.05 1.00 2.09
CA ALA A 82 -10.02 -0.07 1.90
C ALA A 82 -11.38 0.28 2.48
N ILE A 83 -11.40 0.78 3.73
CA ILE A 83 -12.64 1.21 4.40
C ILE A 83 -13.28 2.38 3.66
N ARG A 84 -12.50 3.33 3.20
CA ARG A 84 -12.99 4.52 2.48
C ARG A 84 -13.72 4.19 1.19
N TRP A 85 -13.25 3.16 0.47
CA TRP A 85 -13.69 2.83 -0.87
C TRP A 85 -14.56 1.58 -0.95
N VAL A 86 -14.82 0.88 0.16
CA VAL A 86 -15.58 -0.38 0.20
C VAL A 86 -17.00 -0.25 -0.39
N ASP A 87 -17.63 0.91 -0.29
CA ASP A 87 -18.97 1.16 -0.82
C ASP A 87 -19.05 1.09 -2.37
N TYR A 88 -17.91 1.03 -3.05
CA TYR A 88 -17.89 0.82 -4.50
C TYR A 88 -18.02 -0.64 -4.89
N VAL A 89 -17.74 -1.57 -3.98
CA VAL A 89 -17.76 -3.01 -4.25
C VAL A 89 -19.19 -3.51 -4.32
N ARG A 90 -19.49 -4.31 -5.34
CA ARG A 90 -20.79 -4.97 -5.44
C ARG A 90 -20.92 -6.08 -4.42
N GLU A 91 -22.16 -6.52 -4.14
CA GLU A 91 -22.41 -7.72 -3.35
C GLU A 91 -21.67 -8.93 -3.93
N GLY A 92 -21.04 -9.72 -3.07
CA GLY A 92 -20.19 -10.85 -3.45
C GLY A 92 -18.89 -10.47 -4.18
N GLY A 93 -18.57 -9.19 -4.30
CA GLY A 93 -17.31 -8.70 -4.87
C GLY A 93 -16.10 -8.96 -3.97
N ALA A 94 -14.90 -8.80 -4.52
CA ALA A 94 -13.65 -9.03 -3.79
C ALA A 94 -13.07 -7.73 -3.24
N VAL A 95 -12.46 -7.82 -2.04
CA VAL A 95 -11.69 -6.74 -1.44
C VAL A 95 -10.29 -7.26 -1.12
N VAL A 96 -9.31 -6.87 -1.92
CA VAL A 96 -7.89 -7.19 -1.74
C VAL A 96 -7.25 -6.04 -0.98
N VAL A 97 -6.69 -6.30 0.19
CA VAL A 97 -6.14 -5.26 1.06
C VAL A 97 -4.72 -5.60 1.47
N ASP A 98 -3.78 -4.71 1.21
CA ASP A 98 -2.46 -4.77 1.83
C ASP A 98 -2.57 -4.33 3.30
N LEU A 99 -2.02 -5.14 4.20
CA LEU A 99 -1.98 -4.87 5.65
C LEU A 99 -1.06 -3.70 6.02
N HIS A 100 -0.36 -3.13 5.04
CA HIS A 100 0.46 -1.96 5.28
C HIS A 100 -0.38 -0.74 5.69
N THR A 101 -0.02 -0.13 6.82
CA THR A 101 -0.72 1.02 7.39
C THR A 101 0.12 2.28 7.20
N ILE A 102 -0.49 3.33 6.65
CA ILE A 102 0.12 4.66 6.51
C ILE A 102 -0.79 5.67 7.19
N VAL A 103 -0.39 6.12 8.38
CA VAL A 103 -1.18 7.08 9.13
C VAL A 103 -1.16 8.44 8.43
N PRO A 104 -2.33 9.00 8.11
CA PRO A 104 -2.39 10.31 7.50
C PRO A 104 -1.86 11.40 8.44
N PRO A 105 -1.18 12.44 7.93
CA PRO A 105 -0.70 13.55 8.76
C PRO A 105 -1.79 14.21 9.61
N GLY A 106 -3.02 14.28 9.13
CA GLY A 106 -4.16 14.83 9.86
C GLY A 106 -4.63 13.96 11.03
N ALA A 107 -4.28 12.68 11.08
CA ALA A 107 -4.56 11.82 12.22
C ALA A 107 -3.55 12.03 13.36
N CYS A 108 -2.49 12.83 13.12
CA CYS A 108 -1.46 13.18 14.10
C CYS A 108 -1.77 14.49 14.88
N ASP A 109 -2.97 15.06 14.75
CA ASP A 109 -3.36 16.31 15.45
C ASP A 109 -3.32 16.15 16.98
N ASP A 110 -3.65 14.95 17.48
CA ASP A 110 -3.37 14.56 18.85
C ASP A 110 -2.30 13.47 18.86
N ARG A 111 -1.06 13.86 19.06
CA ARG A 111 0.11 12.98 19.08
C ARG A 111 0.04 11.87 20.13
N ARG A 112 -0.83 11.99 21.14
CA ARG A 112 -1.00 11.02 22.24
C ARG A 112 -2.10 10.00 21.96
N SER A 113 -3.04 10.31 21.06
CA SER A 113 -4.19 9.43 20.72
C SER A 113 -4.08 8.81 19.33
N TRP A 114 -2.95 8.91 18.70
CA TRP A 114 -2.72 8.46 17.34
C TRP A 114 -3.14 7.00 17.08
N SER A 115 -2.90 6.11 18.04
CA SER A 115 -3.29 4.70 17.95
C SER A 115 -4.81 4.49 17.97
N THR A 116 -5.59 5.47 18.47
CA THR A 116 -7.04 5.44 18.51
C THR A 116 -7.70 6.14 17.34
N ALA A 117 -6.96 6.97 16.60
CA ALA A 117 -7.47 7.69 15.43
C ALA A 117 -7.36 6.87 14.12
N TYR A 118 -6.49 5.88 14.08
CA TYR A 118 -6.38 4.97 12.93
C TYR A 118 -7.32 3.76 13.11
N PRO A 119 -8.11 3.40 12.07
CA PRO A 119 -9.05 2.29 12.18
C PRO A 119 -8.34 0.96 12.42
N SER A 120 -8.83 0.19 13.39
CA SER A 120 -8.35 -1.18 13.65
C SER A 120 -8.57 -2.07 12.43
N ILE A 121 -7.65 -3.01 12.20
CA ILE A 121 -7.82 -4.01 11.15
C ILE A 121 -8.88 -5.02 11.61
N ASP A 122 -10.04 -4.96 10.99
CA ASP A 122 -11.19 -5.79 11.30
C ASP A 122 -11.79 -6.38 10.00
N PRO A 123 -11.45 -7.64 9.67
CA PRO A 123 -11.97 -8.30 8.47
C PRO A 123 -13.48 -8.49 8.47
N ASP A 124 -14.12 -8.53 9.64
CA ASP A 124 -15.56 -8.77 9.77
C ASP A 124 -16.37 -7.63 9.13
N LEU A 125 -15.81 -6.42 9.06
CA LEU A 125 -16.38 -5.29 8.30
C LEU A 125 -16.73 -5.64 6.84
N PHE A 126 -15.94 -6.50 6.21
CA PHE A 126 -16.18 -6.93 4.83
C PHE A 126 -17.08 -8.16 4.78
N LEU A 127 -16.94 -9.08 5.74
CA LEU A 127 -17.74 -10.30 5.80
C LEU A 127 -19.22 -10.00 6.09
N GLU A 128 -19.51 -9.04 6.97
CA GLU A 128 -20.87 -8.56 7.27
C GLU A 128 -21.57 -7.94 6.03
N ARG A 129 -20.80 -7.51 5.04
CA ARG A 129 -21.27 -6.98 3.75
C ARG A 129 -21.30 -8.03 2.64
N GLU A 130 -21.15 -9.32 2.98
CA GLU A 130 -21.09 -10.43 2.03
C GLU A 130 -19.97 -10.30 0.97
N LEU A 131 -18.90 -9.58 1.31
CA LEU A 131 -17.74 -9.42 0.44
C LEU A 131 -16.72 -10.54 0.63
N LYS A 132 -15.78 -10.66 -0.29
CA LYS A 132 -14.70 -11.65 -0.27
C LYS A 132 -13.37 -10.97 0.06
N PRO A 133 -13.05 -10.74 1.35
CA PRO A 133 -11.79 -10.12 1.72
C PRO A 133 -10.60 -11.04 1.45
N ARG A 134 -9.49 -10.42 1.02
CA ARG A 134 -8.15 -10.99 0.92
C ARG A 134 -7.19 -10.01 1.55
N LEU A 135 -6.77 -10.32 2.77
CA LEU A 135 -5.80 -9.53 3.52
C LEU A 135 -4.42 -10.11 3.27
N ILE A 136 -3.50 -9.31 2.79
CA ILE A 136 -2.17 -9.74 2.38
C ILE A 136 -1.12 -8.82 3.00
N ASP A 137 0.03 -9.38 3.39
CA ASP A 137 1.24 -8.61 3.65
C ASP A 137 2.11 -8.65 2.39
N ALA A 138 1.78 -7.77 1.45
CA ALA A 138 2.45 -7.71 0.16
C ALA A 138 3.93 -7.32 0.30
N ARG A 139 4.27 -6.52 1.32
CA ARG A 139 5.64 -6.06 1.57
C ARG A 139 6.51 -7.17 2.14
N ALA A 140 5.99 -7.96 3.09
CA ALA A 140 6.70 -9.11 3.62
C ALA A 140 6.96 -10.15 2.51
N THR A 141 5.94 -10.49 1.73
CA THR A 141 6.08 -11.40 0.58
C THR A 141 7.12 -10.90 -0.43
N ALA A 142 7.09 -9.62 -0.79
CA ALA A 142 8.07 -9.05 -1.72
C ALA A 142 9.49 -8.98 -1.12
N ALA A 143 9.62 -8.77 0.19
CA ALA A 143 10.90 -8.76 0.88
C ALA A 143 11.55 -10.16 0.90
N GLU A 144 10.76 -11.23 1.11
CA GLU A 144 11.23 -12.62 1.01
C GLU A 144 11.76 -12.97 -0.38
N LEU A 145 11.17 -12.37 -1.42
CA LEU A 145 11.65 -12.50 -2.80
C LEU A 145 12.89 -11.62 -3.10
N GLY A 146 13.30 -10.79 -2.15
CA GLY A 146 14.52 -9.96 -2.23
C GLY A 146 14.31 -8.52 -2.68
N ASN A 147 13.06 -8.08 -2.96
CA ASN A 147 12.81 -6.68 -3.35
C ASN A 147 11.43 -6.16 -2.90
N ILE A 148 11.39 -5.44 -1.80
CA ILE A 148 10.16 -4.87 -1.24
C ILE A 148 9.38 -3.96 -2.23
N ARG A 149 10.05 -3.43 -3.27
CA ARG A 149 9.40 -2.58 -4.28
C ARG A 149 8.48 -3.37 -5.21
N ALA A 150 8.58 -4.71 -5.23
CA ALA A 150 7.71 -5.58 -5.99
C ALA A 150 6.36 -5.88 -5.28
N ALA A 151 6.09 -5.28 -4.10
CA ALA A 151 4.86 -5.48 -3.34
C ALA A 151 3.57 -5.24 -4.16
N ASN A 152 3.59 -4.25 -5.08
CA ASN A 152 2.44 -4.00 -5.93
C ASN A 152 2.13 -5.18 -6.86
N SER A 153 3.13 -5.89 -7.33
CA SER A 153 2.93 -7.08 -8.16
C SER A 153 2.33 -8.23 -7.36
N VAL A 154 2.63 -8.35 -6.04
CA VAL A 154 1.93 -9.29 -5.14
C VAL A 154 0.45 -8.94 -5.06
N ILE A 155 0.10 -7.66 -4.84
CA ILE A 155 -1.29 -7.19 -4.81
C ILE A 155 -1.99 -7.53 -6.13
N LEU A 156 -1.36 -7.21 -7.28
CA LEU A 156 -1.92 -7.48 -8.60
C LEU A 156 -2.12 -8.97 -8.86
N GLY A 157 -1.22 -9.84 -8.38
CA GLY A 157 -1.40 -11.29 -8.44
C GLY A 157 -2.67 -11.75 -7.72
N THR A 158 -2.92 -11.21 -6.53
CA THR A 158 -4.14 -11.50 -5.78
C THR A 158 -5.40 -10.96 -6.49
N VAL A 159 -5.32 -9.74 -7.06
CA VAL A 159 -6.40 -9.12 -7.85
C VAL A 159 -6.76 -9.94 -9.08
N ALA A 160 -5.76 -10.48 -9.78
CA ALA A 160 -5.93 -11.24 -11.02
C ALA A 160 -6.86 -12.46 -10.84
N ALA A 161 -6.92 -13.04 -9.63
CA ALA A 161 -7.82 -14.14 -9.31
C ALA A 161 -9.31 -13.82 -9.52
N PHE A 162 -9.66 -12.53 -9.48
CA PHE A 162 -11.05 -12.07 -9.53
C PHE A 162 -11.42 -11.40 -10.85
N CYS A 163 -10.46 -11.21 -11.76
CA CYS A 163 -10.68 -10.47 -13.00
C CYS A 163 -11.13 -11.33 -14.18
N GLY A 164 -10.85 -12.64 -14.15
CA GLY A 164 -11.36 -13.60 -15.14
C GLY A 164 -10.66 -13.55 -16.52
N ILE A 165 -9.40 -13.11 -16.55
CA ILE A 165 -8.51 -13.19 -17.73
C ILE A 165 -7.28 -14.05 -17.39
N ASP A 166 -6.63 -14.58 -18.43
CA ASP A 166 -5.46 -15.45 -18.27
C ASP A 166 -4.26 -14.71 -17.68
N ASP A 167 -3.50 -15.39 -16.84
CA ASP A 167 -2.31 -14.83 -16.18
C ASP A 167 -1.25 -14.36 -17.20
N ALA A 168 -1.20 -14.97 -18.39
CA ALA A 168 -0.29 -14.56 -19.46
C ALA A 168 -0.47 -13.08 -19.89
N HIS A 169 -1.70 -12.54 -19.85
CA HIS A 169 -1.96 -11.13 -20.16
C HIS A 169 -1.41 -10.21 -19.07
N TRP A 170 -1.52 -10.63 -17.80
CA TRP A 170 -0.95 -9.92 -16.67
C TRP A 170 0.58 -9.92 -16.70
N GLU A 171 1.18 -11.10 -16.93
CA GLU A 171 2.64 -11.23 -16.99
C GLU A 171 3.22 -10.36 -18.12
N ALA A 172 2.61 -10.39 -19.31
CA ALA A 172 3.03 -9.54 -20.42
C ALA A 172 2.88 -8.03 -20.13
N ALA A 173 1.83 -7.62 -19.39
CA ALA A 173 1.64 -6.24 -18.97
C ALA A 173 2.71 -5.82 -17.95
N ILE A 174 2.99 -6.67 -16.96
CA ILE A 174 4.05 -6.45 -15.97
C ILE A 174 5.40 -6.28 -16.66
N GLU A 175 5.81 -7.22 -17.52
CA GLU A 175 7.07 -7.16 -18.25
C GLU A 175 7.24 -5.85 -19.04
N SER A 176 6.15 -5.34 -19.62
CA SER A 176 6.20 -4.13 -20.44
C SER A 176 6.25 -2.82 -19.66
N LEU A 177 5.76 -2.80 -18.43
CA LEU A 177 5.49 -1.55 -17.68
C LEU A 177 6.36 -1.37 -16.43
N VAL A 178 6.91 -2.45 -15.86
CA VAL A 178 7.80 -2.31 -14.71
C VAL A 178 9.16 -1.71 -15.11
N PRO A 179 9.90 -1.10 -14.19
CA PRO A 179 11.23 -0.59 -14.46
C PRO A 179 12.16 -1.67 -15.02
N ARG A 180 12.95 -1.32 -16.04
CA ARG A 180 13.88 -2.24 -16.68
C ARG A 180 14.83 -2.89 -15.67
N GLY A 181 15.01 -4.20 -15.80
CA GLY A 181 15.85 -5.00 -14.90
C GLY A 181 15.14 -5.43 -13.62
N THR A 182 13.82 -5.19 -13.51
CA THR A 182 13.00 -5.67 -12.40
C THR A 182 11.91 -6.64 -12.84
N GLU A 183 11.91 -7.05 -14.10
CA GLU A 183 10.86 -7.88 -14.71
C GLU A 183 10.72 -9.21 -13.98
N GLU A 184 11.82 -9.94 -13.79
CA GLU A 184 11.82 -11.26 -13.14
C GLU A 184 11.27 -11.20 -11.71
N ILE A 185 11.70 -10.21 -10.92
CA ILE A 185 11.25 -10.09 -9.53
C ILE A 185 9.78 -9.69 -9.44
N ASN A 186 9.29 -8.86 -10.36
CA ASN A 186 7.88 -8.48 -10.39
C ASN A 186 6.99 -9.64 -10.86
N LEU A 187 7.44 -10.47 -11.81
CA LEU A 187 6.75 -11.70 -12.21
C LEU A 187 6.71 -12.72 -11.07
N ALA A 188 7.81 -12.91 -10.35
CA ALA A 188 7.84 -13.78 -9.18
C ALA A 188 6.87 -13.30 -8.10
N ALA A 189 6.84 -11.98 -7.85
CA ALA A 189 5.92 -11.35 -6.91
C ALA A 189 4.45 -11.51 -7.34
N PHE A 190 4.14 -11.35 -8.62
CA PHE A 190 2.80 -11.59 -9.16
C PHE A 190 2.34 -13.03 -8.92
N ARG A 191 3.20 -14.01 -9.23
CA ARG A 191 2.89 -15.44 -9.02
C ARG A 191 2.68 -15.75 -7.55
N ALA A 192 3.52 -15.21 -6.65
CA ALA A 192 3.31 -15.35 -5.21
C ALA A 192 1.96 -14.77 -4.76
N GLY A 193 1.55 -13.62 -5.30
CA GLY A 193 0.24 -13.03 -5.05
C GLY A 193 -0.93 -13.90 -5.53
N ARG A 194 -0.75 -14.63 -6.66
CA ARG A 194 -1.74 -15.61 -7.14
C ARG A 194 -1.94 -16.76 -6.16
N GLU A 195 -0.87 -17.27 -5.56
CA GLU A 195 -0.92 -18.33 -4.56
C GLU A 195 -1.64 -17.88 -3.29
N VAL A 196 -1.40 -16.64 -2.85
CA VAL A 196 -2.07 -16.06 -1.67
C VAL A 196 -3.56 -15.83 -1.90
N ALA A 197 -3.99 -15.62 -3.15
CA ALA A 197 -5.41 -15.39 -3.46
C ALA A 197 -6.34 -16.52 -3.00
N ASP A 198 -5.84 -17.76 -2.96
CA ASP A 198 -6.57 -18.95 -2.53
C ASP A 198 -6.47 -19.19 -1.01
N ALA A 199 -5.59 -18.47 -0.32
CA ALA A 199 -5.42 -18.63 1.11
C ALA A 199 -6.64 -18.08 1.89
N ARG A 200 -7.06 -18.82 2.92
CA ARG A 200 -8.13 -18.37 3.81
C ARG A 200 -7.64 -17.15 4.60
N VAL A 201 -8.49 -16.12 4.73
CA VAL A 201 -8.22 -14.96 5.58
C VAL A 201 -7.74 -15.43 6.95
N PRO A 202 -6.55 -15.07 7.41
CA PRO A 202 -6.12 -15.36 8.76
C PRO A 202 -7.08 -14.72 9.76
N ALA A 203 -7.51 -15.48 10.77
CA ALA A 203 -8.24 -14.89 11.88
C ALA A 203 -7.33 -13.84 12.55
N ALA A 204 -7.85 -12.62 12.65
CA ALA A 204 -7.24 -11.45 13.31
C ALA A 204 -5.70 -11.39 13.20
N THR A 205 -5.21 -10.63 12.28
CA THR A 205 -3.78 -10.24 12.30
C THR A 205 -3.54 -9.39 13.55
N PRO A 206 -2.50 -9.63 14.33
CA PRO A 206 -2.16 -8.76 15.43
C PRO A 206 -2.03 -7.33 14.89
N SER A 207 -2.61 -6.36 15.59
CA SER A 207 -2.20 -4.95 15.48
C SER A 207 -0.69 -4.91 15.32
N PRO A 208 -0.11 -4.07 14.46
CA PRO A 208 1.34 -3.98 14.41
C PRO A 208 1.82 -3.72 15.82
N GLU A 209 2.36 -4.78 16.44
CA GLU A 209 3.09 -4.61 17.70
C GLU A 209 4.18 -3.62 17.33
N GLY A 210 4.09 -2.43 17.91
CA GLY A 210 5.15 -1.45 17.78
C GLY A 210 6.42 -2.18 18.16
N PHE A 211 7.41 -2.21 17.28
CA PHE A 211 8.68 -2.88 17.55
C PHE A 211 9.20 -2.33 18.86
N ALA A 212 9.14 -3.15 19.93
CA ALA A 212 9.60 -2.76 21.25
C ALA A 212 11.12 -2.73 21.20
N GLY A 213 11.70 -1.52 21.22
CA GLY A 213 13.13 -1.30 21.29
C GLY A 213 13.54 0.02 20.65
N PRO A 214 14.67 0.59 21.06
CA PRO A 214 15.14 1.86 20.51
C PRO A 214 15.45 1.70 19.03
N HIS A 215 14.72 2.39 18.17
CA HIS A 215 14.97 2.43 16.72
C HIS A 215 16.10 3.42 16.45
N LEU A 216 16.96 3.07 15.49
CA LEU A 216 18.01 3.97 15.04
C LEU A 216 17.40 4.98 14.06
N ILE A 217 17.41 6.24 14.47
CA ILE A 217 17.05 7.37 13.59
C ILE A 217 18.35 7.86 12.93
N ASP A 218 18.39 7.86 11.61
CA ASP A 218 19.53 8.38 10.84
C ASP A 218 19.10 9.57 10.01
N ILE A 219 19.82 10.69 10.13
CA ILE A 219 19.55 11.94 9.44
C ILE A 219 20.72 12.28 8.50
N ASN A 220 20.47 12.28 7.21
CA ASN A 220 21.41 12.80 6.24
C ASN A 220 21.31 14.34 6.21
N HIS A 221 22.19 15.00 6.92
CA HIS A 221 22.22 16.48 7.02
C HIS A 221 22.58 17.19 5.71
N GLU A 222 23.18 16.53 4.73
CA GLU A 222 23.46 17.12 3.41
C GLU A 222 22.18 17.26 2.59
N TRP A 223 21.23 16.35 2.80
CA TRP A 223 19.93 16.35 2.11
C TRP A 223 18.86 17.11 2.88
N CYS A 224 19.02 17.20 4.21
CA CYS A 224 18.05 17.85 5.09
C CYS A 224 17.94 19.34 4.81
N LYS A 225 16.72 19.84 4.61
CA LYS A 225 16.39 21.26 4.44
C LYS A 225 15.91 21.94 5.72
N ASP A 226 15.96 21.23 6.84
CA ASP A 226 15.49 21.70 8.13
C ASP A 226 14.04 22.25 8.10
N CYS A 227 13.16 21.63 7.30
CA CYS A 227 11.79 22.08 7.02
C CYS A 227 10.79 21.80 8.15
N ASP A 228 11.24 21.21 9.27
CA ASP A 228 10.48 20.96 10.50
C ASP A 228 9.28 19.99 10.36
N ILE A 229 9.06 19.37 9.20
CA ILE A 229 7.94 18.43 9.02
C ILE A 229 8.09 17.22 9.93
N CYS A 230 9.28 16.62 9.96
CA CYS A 230 9.56 15.41 10.73
C CYS A 230 9.44 15.59 12.24
N SER A 231 9.80 16.76 12.79
CA SER A 231 9.64 17.05 14.22
C SER A 231 8.18 17.21 14.59
N ARG A 232 7.38 17.86 13.72
CA ARG A 232 5.95 18.08 13.96
C ARG A 232 5.12 16.80 13.88
N VAL A 233 5.51 15.85 13.03
CA VAL A 233 4.74 14.60 12.84
C VAL A 233 5.20 13.49 13.78
N CYS A 234 6.31 13.65 14.51
CA CYS A 234 6.79 12.65 15.43
C CYS A 234 5.88 12.54 16.65
N PRO A 235 5.16 11.42 16.87
CA PRO A 235 4.26 11.28 18.00
C PRO A 235 4.99 11.26 19.35
N GLU A 236 6.25 10.80 19.36
CA GLU A 236 7.08 10.65 20.56
C GLU A 236 8.08 11.80 20.75
N TYR A 237 8.01 12.85 19.92
CA TYR A 237 8.89 14.01 19.98
C TYR A 237 10.40 13.66 19.92
N CYS A 238 10.76 12.59 19.21
CA CYS A 238 12.14 12.16 19.05
C CYS A 238 13.03 13.15 18.28
N LEU A 239 12.42 14.07 17.54
CA LEU A 239 13.07 15.03 16.65
C LEU A 239 12.66 16.47 16.99
N ALA A 240 13.60 17.39 16.93
CA ALA A 240 13.32 18.82 17.10
C ALA A 240 14.27 19.68 16.26
N ILE A 241 13.87 20.92 15.98
CA ILE A 241 14.75 21.94 15.43
C ILE A 241 15.45 22.65 16.61
N ASP A 242 16.75 22.77 16.55
CA ASP A 242 17.57 23.46 17.58
C ASP A 242 17.50 25.00 17.41
N ASP A 243 18.15 25.72 18.34
CA ASP A 243 18.21 27.19 18.34
C ASP A 243 18.92 27.76 17.09
N ASN A 244 19.69 26.96 16.36
CA ASN A 244 20.34 27.35 15.11
C ASN A 244 19.49 27.01 13.87
N GLY A 245 18.27 26.51 14.08
CA GLY A 245 17.37 26.12 13.02
C GLY A 245 17.74 24.78 12.36
N LYS A 246 18.49 23.90 13.05
CA LYS A 246 18.91 22.59 12.53
C LYS A 246 18.11 21.46 13.15
N LEU A 247 17.75 20.48 12.30
CA LEU A 247 17.09 19.27 12.74
C LEU A 247 18.04 18.39 13.55
N GLY A 248 17.61 17.98 14.74
CA GLY A 248 18.34 17.08 15.62
C GLY A 248 17.47 15.98 16.20
N ILE A 249 18.11 14.93 16.71
CA ILE A 249 17.49 13.85 17.48
C ILE A 249 17.54 14.26 18.95
N VAL A 250 16.38 14.31 19.60
CA VAL A 250 16.23 14.72 21.01
C VAL A 250 16.16 13.49 21.91
N ASP A 251 15.41 12.48 21.47
CA ASP A 251 15.21 11.24 22.21
C ASP A 251 15.04 10.06 21.23
N SER A 252 16.12 9.32 21.02
CA SER A 252 16.08 8.14 20.14
C SER A 252 15.40 6.94 20.82
N ASP A 253 15.44 6.88 22.16
CA ASP A 253 14.93 5.73 22.92
C ASP A 253 13.40 5.71 22.95
N ALA A 254 12.76 6.87 22.81
CA ALA A 254 11.32 6.99 22.68
C ALA A 254 10.81 6.61 21.27
N CYS A 255 11.68 6.37 20.29
CA CYS A 255 11.25 6.10 18.92
C CYS A 255 10.53 4.77 18.80
N THR A 256 9.24 4.81 18.41
CA THR A 256 8.40 3.63 18.20
C THR A 256 8.55 3.00 16.81
N GLY A 257 9.41 3.54 15.94
CA GLY A 257 9.59 3.04 14.58
C GLY A 257 8.41 3.28 13.64
N CYS A 258 7.52 4.22 13.95
CA CYS A 258 6.33 4.53 13.15
C CYS A 258 6.65 5.06 11.74
N ARG A 259 7.88 5.48 11.48
CA ARG A 259 8.44 5.94 10.19
C ARG A 259 7.75 7.16 9.57
N LEU A 260 6.88 7.87 10.28
CA LEU A 260 6.21 9.06 9.75
C LEU A 260 7.20 10.14 9.29
N CYS A 261 8.27 10.35 10.07
CA CYS A 261 9.34 11.29 9.72
C CYS A 261 10.06 10.91 8.41
N GLU A 262 10.30 9.61 8.19
CA GLU A 262 10.89 9.09 6.96
C GLU A 262 9.93 9.20 5.78
N LEU A 263 8.67 8.81 5.95
CA LEU A 263 7.66 8.80 4.89
C LEU A 263 7.29 10.20 4.41
N LEU A 264 7.28 11.17 5.32
CA LEU A 264 6.87 12.55 5.02
C LEU A 264 8.05 13.48 4.69
N CYS A 265 9.29 13.00 4.82
CA CYS A 265 10.46 13.79 4.44
C CYS A 265 10.50 14.04 2.92
N PRO A 266 10.38 15.31 2.46
CA PRO A 266 10.37 15.61 1.03
C PRO A 266 11.71 15.34 0.35
N ASP A 267 12.80 15.39 1.13
CA ASP A 267 14.17 15.23 0.63
C ASP A 267 14.78 13.85 0.93
N PHE A 268 13.97 12.90 1.50
CA PHE A 268 14.44 11.56 1.90
C PHE A 268 15.63 11.56 2.86
N ALA A 269 15.78 12.62 3.62
CA ALA A 269 16.92 12.84 4.50
C ALA A 269 16.86 12.04 5.80
N ILE A 270 15.76 11.33 6.11
CA ILE A 270 15.60 10.57 7.34
C ILE A 270 15.33 9.10 7.00
N SER A 271 15.99 8.20 7.72
CA SER A 271 15.69 6.77 7.70
C SER A 271 15.56 6.22 9.11
N ILE A 272 14.63 5.27 9.28
CA ILE A 272 14.39 4.57 10.55
C ILE A 272 14.75 3.11 10.36
N ARG A 273 15.66 2.62 11.18
CA ARG A 273 16.10 1.22 11.16
C ARG A 273 15.67 0.51 12.44
N PRO A 274 15.31 -0.78 12.36
CA PRO A 274 15.08 -1.57 13.57
C PRO A 274 16.36 -1.64 14.41
N PRO A 275 16.26 -1.85 15.73
CA PRO A 275 17.43 -2.09 16.55
C PRO A 275 18.19 -3.29 15.98
N MET A 276 19.52 -3.18 15.92
CA MET A 276 20.33 -4.31 15.49
C MET A 276 20.15 -5.45 16.51
N ALA A 277 19.66 -6.60 16.04
CA ALA A 277 19.66 -7.79 16.87
C ALA A 277 21.09 -8.02 17.34
N GLU A 278 21.31 -8.05 18.65
CA GLU A 278 22.61 -8.46 19.22
C GLU A 278 22.95 -9.82 18.61
N ALA A 279 24.10 -9.89 17.94
CA ALA A 279 24.61 -11.16 17.46
C ALA A 279 24.74 -12.08 18.69
N VAL A 280 23.87 -13.08 18.77
CA VAL A 280 24.02 -14.15 19.77
C VAL A 280 25.34 -14.80 19.50
N THR A 281 26.36 -14.42 20.26
CA THR A 281 27.61 -15.15 20.33
C THR A 281 27.30 -16.46 20.98
N THR A 282 27.02 -17.48 20.18
CA THR A 282 27.10 -18.87 20.63
C THR A 282 28.57 -19.17 20.91
N ASN A 283 28.99 -18.96 22.16
CA ASN A 283 30.18 -19.59 22.67
C ASN A 283 29.87 -21.08 22.82
N GLY A 284 30.63 -21.89 22.06
CA GLY A 284 30.54 -23.33 21.94
C GLY A 284 30.87 -24.16 23.16
#